data_2cb4934497a8ed2ad970dcdb108ce152
#
_entry.id   2cb4934497a8ed2ad970dcdb108ce152
#
_cell.length_a   1.000
_cell.length_b   1.000
_cell.length_c   1.000
_cell.angle_alpha   90.00
_cell.angle_beta   90.00
_cell.angle_gamma   90.00
#
_symmetry.space_group_name_H-M   'P 1'
#
loop_
_entity.id
_entity.type
_entity.pdbx_description
1 polymer ?
#
loop_
_entity_poly.entity_id
_entity_poly.type
_entity_poly.pdbx_seq_one_letter_code
_entity_poly.pdbx_strand_id
1 'polypeptide(L)'
;MRKIALYILAALSFASCKKILDQKPVDKLTPDQAFSTEKNLDLYCNSFLQNMMPSNDVLFKGDQLSDICVPAGVPQYLTTQFTALQASGWTWTNLRNINYFIQNNHNESIAAPARANYTGIARFFRAWFYFNMVKRFGDVPWYGKALSTDDPDLYKARDPRTLVMDSVLEDLNFACTNIYNTKDNTSSRITRSVALALKSRICLFEGTFRKYHTELGLTTTANTWLTAAADAADSVIVSGKYSLNTAGATPYRTLFTSENPVSSEVLFASVYNNNLSKWHDANYWFTSATYGNKLSLDKSFVNTYLNADGTRFTDQADYNTIEFQNEVKNRDKRLSQTIRMAPYKRSDGSAAPPDFAFTSTGYHILKFTLDDKSLDNRSPVANYNSIPVIRYAEVLLNYAEARAELGMLTAGDWNITIGALRARAGIANTGMPATADLYMQANFYPDVTDAVLMEVRRERGIELAVEGFRYDDLLRWKAGALLEKPYTGLYVPAKGQVLDLNEDGAGDVAFVDAAPATRVPGVYYFLLNGTSAKLSGGASGNLIWMGNVSKQFPDKKYFQPIPPQEIVLNPNLKQTPGWE
;
A
#
# COMPACT_ATOMS: atom_id res chain seq x y z
N MET A 1 -16.37 82.38 -19.72
CA MET A 1 -15.51 81.68 -18.75
C MET A 1 -16.14 80.41 -18.19
N ARG A 2 -17.42 80.39 -17.78
CA ARG A 2 -18.09 79.16 -17.19
C ARG A 2 -18.17 77.97 -18.14
N LYS A 3 -18.30 78.13 -19.48
CA LYS A 3 -18.38 77.02 -20.45
C LYS A 3 -17.03 76.42 -20.75
N ILE A 4 -15.94 77.18 -20.65
CA ILE A 4 -14.56 76.66 -20.88
C ILE A 4 -14.11 75.81 -19.67
N ALA A 5 -14.49 76.19 -18.46
CA ALA A 5 -14.22 75.43 -17.24
C ALA A 5 -14.93 74.03 -17.25
N LEU A 6 -16.13 73.96 -17.87
CA LEU A 6 -16.88 72.68 -17.99
C LEU A 6 -16.23 71.72 -18.98
N TYR A 7 -15.64 72.20 -20.07
CA TYR A 7 -14.93 71.39 -21.06
C TYR A 7 -13.57 70.90 -20.52
N ILE A 8 -12.90 71.69 -19.68
CA ILE A 8 -11.65 71.27 -19.04
C ILE A 8 -11.94 70.21 -17.98
N LEU A 9 -13.04 70.30 -17.22
CA LEU A 9 -13.45 69.31 -16.25
C LEU A 9 -13.87 67.98 -16.92
N ALA A 10 -14.55 68.03 -18.07
CA ALA A 10 -14.94 66.89 -18.85
C ALA A 10 -13.70 66.19 -19.52
N ALA A 11 -12.70 66.97 -19.92
CA ALA A 11 -11.45 66.42 -20.51
C ALA A 11 -10.55 65.76 -19.47
N LEU A 12 -10.59 66.21 -18.20
CA LEU A 12 -9.86 65.60 -17.09
C LEU A 12 -10.49 64.28 -16.59
N SER A 13 -11.80 64.04 -16.83
CA SER A 13 -12.44 62.77 -16.51
C SER A 13 -12.11 61.62 -17.48
N PHE A 14 -11.57 61.91 -18.67
CA PHE A 14 -11.07 60.90 -19.61
C PHE A 14 -9.60 60.50 -19.40
N ALA A 15 -8.87 61.19 -18.52
CA ALA A 15 -7.51 60.83 -18.14
C ALA A 15 -7.49 59.84 -16.94
N SER A 16 -8.52 58.99 -16.78
CA SER A 16 -8.60 57.96 -15.78
C SER A 16 -7.49 56.93 -16.05
N CYS A 17 -6.56 56.82 -15.15
CA CYS A 17 -5.42 55.94 -15.20
C CYS A 17 -5.87 54.51 -15.47
N LYS A 18 -5.57 53.98 -16.66
CA LYS A 18 -5.69 52.52 -16.97
C LYS A 18 -4.99 51.64 -15.95
N LYS A 19 -4.01 52.15 -15.19
CA LYS A 19 -3.28 51.43 -14.13
C LYS A 19 -4.11 51.05 -12.88
N ILE A 20 -5.27 51.68 -12.64
CA ILE A 20 -6.11 51.35 -11.46
C ILE A 20 -7.09 50.21 -11.76
N LEU A 21 -7.44 50.00 -13.05
CA LEU A 21 -8.32 48.90 -13.48
C LEU A 21 -7.59 47.58 -13.67
N ASP A 22 -6.26 47.58 -13.81
CA ASP A 22 -5.40 46.39 -13.97
C ASP A 22 -4.68 45.99 -12.67
N GLN A 23 -5.24 46.30 -11.50
CA GLN A 23 -4.70 45.75 -10.26
C GLN A 23 -4.92 44.23 -10.23
N LYS A 24 -3.82 43.49 -10.42
CA LYS A 24 -3.80 42.04 -10.17
C LYS A 24 -4.24 41.83 -8.69
N PRO A 25 -5.12 40.86 -8.42
CA PRO A 25 -5.51 40.55 -7.04
C PRO A 25 -4.27 40.34 -6.18
N VAL A 26 -4.12 41.13 -5.12
CA VAL A 26 -2.94 41.08 -4.22
C VAL A 26 -2.99 39.80 -3.33
N ASP A 27 -4.13 39.17 -3.26
CA ASP A 27 -4.42 37.95 -2.48
C ASP A 27 -4.28 36.64 -3.28
N LYS A 28 -3.98 36.73 -4.60
CA LYS A 28 -3.73 35.54 -5.45
C LYS A 28 -2.35 35.65 -6.09
N LEU A 29 -1.50 34.66 -5.82
CA LEU A 29 -0.23 34.49 -6.54
C LEU A 29 -0.51 34.33 -8.04
N THR A 30 0.00 35.27 -8.84
CA THR A 30 -0.05 35.13 -10.31
C THR A 30 0.91 34.04 -10.77
N PRO A 31 0.70 33.41 -11.95
CA PRO A 31 1.65 32.45 -12.50
C PRO A 31 3.08 32.98 -12.53
N ASP A 32 3.28 34.23 -12.95
CA ASP A 32 4.60 34.87 -13.00
C ASP A 32 5.30 34.95 -11.65
N GLN A 33 4.55 35.10 -10.56
CA GLN A 33 5.09 35.11 -9.19
C GLN A 33 5.34 33.70 -8.67
N ALA A 34 4.38 32.78 -8.91
CA ALA A 34 4.46 31.38 -8.46
C ALA A 34 5.61 30.61 -9.13
N PHE A 35 6.02 30.97 -10.35
CA PHE A 35 7.05 30.30 -11.14
C PHE A 35 8.28 31.20 -11.40
N SER A 36 8.57 32.15 -10.49
CA SER A 36 9.62 33.15 -10.69
C SER A 36 11.02 32.67 -10.30
N THR A 37 11.13 31.68 -9.40
CA THR A 37 12.41 31.18 -8.88
C THR A 37 12.39 29.66 -8.72
N GLU A 38 13.58 29.03 -8.72
CA GLU A 38 13.69 27.59 -8.44
C GLU A 38 13.08 27.20 -7.09
N LYS A 39 13.25 28.05 -6.05
CA LYS A 39 12.64 27.83 -4.74
C LYS A 39 11.11 27.79 -4.81
N ASN A 40 10.51 28.62 -5.65
CA ASN A 40 9.06 28.63 -5.83
C ASN A 40 8.58 27.36 -6.54
N LEU A 41 9.36 26.82 -7.48
CA LEU A 41 9.08 25.52 -8.11
C LEU A 41 9.12 24.40 -7.07
N ASP A 42 10.14 24.39 -6.18
CA ASP A 42 10.25 23.42 -5.08
C ASP A 42 9.05 23.49 -4.13
N LEU A 43 8.68 24.71 -3.71
CA LEU A 43 7.51 24.92 -2.83
C LEU A 43 6.20 24.44 -3.47
N TYR A 44 6.03 24.70 -4.78
CA TYR A 44 4.84 24.23 -5.48
C TYR A 44 4.80 22.69 -5.57
N CYS A 45 5.92 22.06 -5.90
CA CYS A 45 6.04 20.61 -5.93
C CYS A 45 5.81 19.96 -4.55
N ASN A 46 6.16 20.65 -3.44
CA ASN A 46 5.86 20.18 -2.09
C ASN A 46 4.34 20.11 -1.82
N SER A 47 3.52 20.92 -2.51
CA SER A 47 2.07 20.82 -2.42
C SER A 47 1.54 19.48 -2.99
N PHE A 48 2.21 18.90 -3.99
CA PHE A 48 1.86 17.58 -4.49
C PHE A 48 2.11 16.49 -3.43
N LEU A 49 3.24 16.58 -2.71
CA LEU A 49 3.51 15.69 -1.57
C LEU A 49 2.39 15.78 -0.53
N GLN A 50 2.00 16.98 -0.13
CA GLN A 50 0.95 17.19 0.86
C GLN A 50 -0.40 16.57 0.44
N ASN A 51 -0.76 16.66 -0.83
CA ASN A 51 -2.08 16.29 -1.33
C ASN A 51 -2.17 14.86 -1.87
N MET A 52 -1.04 14.22 -2.19
CA MET A 52 -1.01 12.92 -2.86
C MET A 52 -0.22 11.84 -2.13
N MET A 53 0.31 12.12 -0.93
CA MET A 53 0.88 11.07 -0.10
C MET A 53 -0.18 10.01 0.22
N PRO A 54 0.15 8.72 0.11
CA PRO A 54 -0.76 7.67 0.55
C PRO A 54 -1.15 7.86 2.01
N SER A 55 -2.45 7.75 2.29
CA SER A 55 -2.95 7.78 3.66
C SER A 55 -2.63 6.48 4.41
N ASN A 56 -2.76 6.51 5.73
CA ASN A 56 -2.61 5.31 6.55
C ASN A 56 -3.59 4.20 6.15
N ASP A 57 -4.74 4.55 5.58
CA ASP A 57 -5.74 3.58 5.09
C ASP A 57 -5.26 2.80 3.87
N VAL A 58 -4.31 3.35 3.12
CA VAL A 58 -3.63 2.66 1.99
C VAL A 58 -2.37 1.92 2.47
N LEU A 59 -1.68 2.47 3.47
CA LEU A 59 -0.46 1.91 4.03
C LEU A 59 -0.78 0.77 5.02
N PHE A 60 -0.49 0.93 6.30
CA PHE A 60 -0.59 -0.15 7.29
C PHE A 60 -2.02 -0.63 7.59
N LYS A 61 -3.06 0.05 7.10
CA LYS A 61 -4.46 -0.41 7.15
C LYS A 61 -4.92 -1.00 5.81
N GLY A 62 -4.10 -0.94 4.76
CA GLY A 62 -4.50 -1.26 3.38
C GLY A 62 -4.87 -2.72 3.14
N ASP A 63 -4.30 -3.64 3.90
CA ASP A 63 -4.53 -5.08 3.72
C ASP A 63 -5.83 -5.61 4.36
N GLN A 64 -6.78 -4.73 4.74
CA GLN A 64 -8.12 -5.15 5.15
C GLN A 64 -8.90 -5.86 4.04
N LEU A 65 -8.58 -5.55 2.78
CA LEU A 65 -9.13 -6.19 1.60
C LEU A 65 -8.05 -7.09 0.98
N SER A 66 -7.70 -8.16 1.69
CA SER A 66 -6.70 -9.13 1.23
C SER A 66 -7.02 -10.55 1.70
N ASP A 67 -6.33 -11.54 1.15
CA ASP A 67 -6.42 -12.94 1.53
C ASP A 67 -5.44 -13.32 2.66
N ILE A 68 -4.57 -12.40 3.05
CA ILE A 68 -3.54 -12.61 4.09
C ILE A 68 -3.91 -12.00 5.44
N CYS A 69 -4.90 -11.11 5.46
CA CYS A 69 -5.36 -10.43 6.67
C CYS A 69 -6.86 -10.64 6.92
N VAL A 70 -7.22 -10.65 8.19
CA VAL A 70 -8.59 -10.83 8.69
C VAL A 70 -9.00 -9.59 9.48
N PRO A 71 -9.95 -8.79 9.01
CA PRO A 71 -10.55 -7.69 9.76
C PRO A 71 -11.63 -8.16 10.73
N ALA A 72 -12.12 -7.29 11.61
CA ALA A 72 -13.21 -7.56 12.54
C ALA A 72 -14.52 -7.98 11.86
N GLY A 73 -14.78 -7.43 10.66
CA GLY A 73 -15.94 -7.76 9.84
C GLY A 73 -15.56 -7.91 8.37
N VAL A 74 -16.37 -8.63 7.61
CA VAL A 74 -16.15 -8.76 6.15
C VAL A 74 -16.33 -7.40 5.48
N PRO A 75 -15.34 -6.92 4.71
CA PRO A 75 -15.49 -5.67 3.95
C PRO A 75 -16.72 -5.71 3.05
N GLN A 76 -17.53 -4.64 3.05
CA GLN A 76 -18.75 -4.55 2.26
C GLN A 76 -18.49 -4.84 0.76
N TYR A 77 -17.33 -4.45 0.25
CA TYR A 77 -16.92 -4.73 -1.12
C TYR A 77 -16.93 -6.22 -1.47
N LEU A 78 -16.73 -7.12 -0.50
CA LEU A 78 -16.78 -8.57 -0.70
C LEU A 78 -18.18 -9.16 -0.53
N THR A 79 -19.20 -8.36 -0.33
CA THR A 79 -20.58 -8.82 -0.15
C THR A 79 -21.47 -8.41 -1.33
N THR A 80 -22.71 -8.89 -1.35
CA THR A 80 -23.74 -8.45 -2.30
C THR A 80 -24.29 -7.06 -2.02
N GLN A 81 -23.95 -6.47 -0.87
CA GLN A 81 -24.44 -5.15 -0.46
C GLN A 81 -23.70 -3.99 -1.14
N PHE A 82 -22.52 -4.24 -1.70
CA PHE A 82 -21.79 -3.20 -2.44
C PHE A 82 -22.38 -3.00 -3.83
N THR A 83 -22.80 -1.78 -4.12
CA THR A 83 -23.37 -1.36 -5.42
C THR A 83 -22.65 -0.10 -5.92
N ALA A 84 -23.00 0.38 -7.10
CA ALA A 84 -22.44 1.63 -7.63
C ALA A 84 -22.73 2.86 -6.74
N LEU A 85 -23.74 2.80 -5.86
CA LEU A 85 -24.04 3.90 -4.92
C LEU A 85 -22.98 4.12 -3.86
N GLN A 86 -22.17 3.10 -3.53
CA GLN A 86 -21.04 3.21 -2.60
C GLN A 86 -19.73 3.60 -3.31
N ALA A 87 -19.76 3.77 -4.63
CA ALA A 87 -18.57 4.19 -5.39
C ALA A 87 -18.12 5.59 -4.99
N SER A 88 -16.81 5.80 -5.03
CA SER A 88 -16.17 7.07 -4.68
C SER A 88 -14.81 7.23 -5.38
N GLY A 89 -14.16 8.38 -5.21
CA GLY A 89 -12.78 8.58 -5.66
C GLY A 89 -12.64 8.99 -7.13
N TRP A 90 -13.71 9.35 -7.82
CA TRP A 90 -13.66 9.97 -9.14
C TRP A 90 -13.41 11.48 -8.99
N THR A 91 -12.16 11.86 -8.63
CA THR A 91 -11.77 13.24 -8.33
C THR A 91 -10.55 13.65 -9.13
N TRP A 92 -10.53 14.88 -9.66
CA TRP A 92 -9.56 15.35 -10.64
C TRP A 92 -8.77 16.60 -10.18
N THR A 93 -9.03 17.11 -8.97
CA THR A 93 -8.44 18.34 -8.44
C THR A 93 -6.92 18.30 -8.42
N ASN A 94 -6.33 17.19 -7.95
CA ASN A 94 -4.88 17.04 -7.89
C ASN A 94 -4.25 17.04 -9.29
N LEU A 95 -4.89 16.36 -10.24
CA LEU A 95 -4.43 16.36 -11.63
C LEU A 95 -4.42 17.76 -12.25
N ARG A 96 -5.48 18.55 -12.00
CA ARG A 96 -5.54 19.92 -12.49
C ARG A 96 -4.37 20.76 -11.98
N ASN A 97 -4.03 20.64 -10.71
CA ASN A 97 -2.89 21.36 -10.11
C ASN A 97 -1.54 20.92 -10.72
N ILE A 98 -1.37 19.62 -10.98
CA ILE A 98 -0.17 19.09 -11.61
C ILE A 98 -0.05 19.62 -13.04
N ASN A 99 -1.12 19.53 -13.83
CA ASN A 99 -1.12 20.01 -15.21
C ASN A 99 -0.91 21.53 -15.28
N TYR A 100 -1.49 22.29 -14.35
CA TYR A 100 -1.25 23.73 -14.24
C TYR A 100 0.23 24.05 -14.01
N PHE A 101 0.91 23.31 -13.13
CA PHE A 101 2.35 23.45 -12.93
C PHE A 101 3.13 23.15 -14.21
N ILE A 102 2.85 22.04 -14.88
CA ILE A 102 3.56 21.63 -16.11
C ILE A 102 3.41 22.70 -17.19
N GLN A 103 2.22 23.29 -17.35
CA GLN A 103 1.95 24.33 -18.34
C GLN A 103 2.67 25.65 -18.06
N ASN A 104 2.90 25.99 -16.79
CA ASN A 104 3.44 27.29 -16.40
C ASN A 104 4.93 27.26 -16.01
N ASN A 105 5.58 26.09 -15.94
CA ASN A 105 7.01 25.96 -15.63
C ASN A 105 7.90 26.19 -16.87
N HIS A 106 7.85 27.40 -17.43
CA HIS A 106 8.58 27.76 -18.64
C HIS A 106 9.43 29.05 -18.50
N ASN A 107 9.57 29.60 -17.28
CA ASN A 107 10.35 30.81 -17.04
C ASN A 107 11.83 30.60 -17.36
N GLU A 108 12.34 31.26 -18.42
CA GLU A 108 13.70 31.11 -18.90
C GLU A 108 14.78 31.68 -17.97
N SER A 109 14.41 32.51 -16.98
CA SER A 109 15.32 32.96 -15.93
C SER A 109 15.77 31.86 -14.99
N ILE A 110 15.03 30.73 -14.94
CA ILE A 110 15.39 29.53 -14.20
C ILE A 110 16.15 28.58 -15.13
N ALA A 111 17.25 28.02 -14.68
CA ALA A 111 18.07 27.11 -15.46
C ALA A 111 17.25 25.92 -16.01
N ALA A 112 17.44 25.58 -17.29
CA ALA A 112 16.68 24.51 -17.95
C ALA A 112 16.75 23.15 -17.20
N PRO A 113 17.90 22.70 -16.63
CA PRO A 113 17.94 21.49 -15.82
C PRO A 113 17.05 21.55 -14.55
N ALA A 114 16.95 22.71 -13.91
CA ALA A 114 16.08 22.90 -12.75
C ALA A 114 14.60 22.80 -13.15
N ARG A 115 14.21 23.51 -14.24
CA ARG A 115 12.85 23.38 -14.77
C ARG A 115 12.51 21.93 -15.13
N ALA A 116 13.43 21.22 -15.76
CA ALA A 116 13.25 19.82 -16.13
C ALA A 116 13.11 18.92 -14.91
N ASN A 117 13.90 19.15 -13.84
CA ASN A 117 13.77 18.42 -12.58
C ASN A 117 12.38 18.56 -11.97
N TYR A 118 11.88 19.80 -11.80
CA TYR A 118 10.56 20.02 -11.20
C TYR A 118 9.39 19.60 -12.11
N THR A 119 9.54 19.71 -13.43
CA THR A 119 8.60 19.09 -14.38
C THR A 119 8.62 17.56 -14.24
N GLY A 120 9.79 16.96 -14.01
CA GLY A 120 9.91 15.53 -13.73
C GLY A 120 9.16 15.12 -12.47
N ILE A 121 9.25 15.91 -11.39
CA ILE A 121 8.48 15.68 -10.16
C ILE A 121 6.97 15.79 -10.42
N ALA A 122 6.53 16.79 -11.17
CA ALA A 122 5.11 16.93 -11.53
C ALA A 122 4.61 15.75 -12.38
N ARG A 123 5.39 15.31 -13.39
CA ARG A 123 5.06 14.13 -14.20
C ARG A 123 5.07 12.82 -13.38
N PHE A 124 5.97 12.69 -12.40
CA PHE A 124 5.94 11.59 -11.43
C PHE A 124 4.58 11.51 -10.71
N PHE A 125 4.07 12.64 -10.21
CA PHE A 125 2.77 12.67 -9.55
C PHE A 125 1.60 12.48 -10.50
N ARG A 126 1.69 12.94 -11.76
CA ARG A 126 0.67 12.67 -12.78
C ARG A 126 0.59 11.19 -13.11
N ALA A 127 1.73 10.54 -13.27
CA ALA A 127 1.81 9.10 -13.49
C ALA A 127 1.21 8.32 -12.30
N TRP A 128 1.54 8.69 -11.08
CA TRP A 128 0.99 8.05 -9.88
C TRP A 128 -0.52 8.26 -9.75
N PHE A 129 -1.00 9.47 -10.05
CA PHE A 129 -2.43 9.77 -10.09
C PHE A 129 -3.16 8.86 -11.08
N TYR A 130 -2.71 8.83 -12.34
CA TYR A 130 -3.37 8.03 -13.37
C TYR A 130 -3.26 6.52 -13.13
N PHE A 131 -2.15 6.05 -12.62
CA PHE A 131 -2.03 4.65 -12.20
C PHE A 131 -3.12 4.26 -11.18
N ASN A 132 -3.34 5.08 -10.16
CA ASN A 132 -4.39 4.84 -9.18
C ASN A 132 -5.80 4.89 -9.80
N MET A 133 -6.04 5.80 -10.73
CA MET A 133 -7.32 5.90 -11.44
C MET A 133 -7.57 4.68 -12.34
N VAL A 134 -6.59 4.29 -13.14
CA VAL A 134 -6.68 3.13 -14.06
C VAL A 134 -6.80 1.82 -13.28
N LYS A 135 -6.03 1.67 -12.21
CA LYS A 135 -6.12 0.51 -11.33
C LYS A 135 -7.53 0.34 -10.75
N ARG A 136 -8.17 1.45 -10.41
CA ARG A 136 -9.49 1.47 -9.77
C ARG A 136 -10.65 1.35 -10.76
N PHE A 137 -10.60 2.06 -11.88
CA PHE A 137 -11.75 2.23 -12.78
C PHE A 137 -11.55 1.63 -14.18
N GLY A 138 -10.37 1.13 -14.50
CA GLY A 138 -10.02 0.68 -15.85
C GLY A 138 -9.77 1.87 -16.78
N ASP A 139 -10.59 2.04 -17.80
CA ASP A 139 -10.53 3.18 -18.71
C ASP A 139 -10.90 4.47 -17.98
N VAL A 140 -10.16 5.54 -18.24
CA VAL A 140 -10.39 6.87 -17.63
C VAL A 140 -10.01 7.96 -18.64
N PRO A 141 -10.63 9.16 -18.60
CA PRO A 141 -10.24 10.23 -19.51
C PRO A 141 -8.82 10.74 -19.18
N TRP A 142 -7.98 10.84 -20.21
CA TRP A 142 -6.64 11.43 -20.11
C TRP A 142 -6.70 12.94 -20.33
N TYR A 143 -6.23 13.71 -19.37
CA TYR A 143 -6.09 15.15 -19.44
C TYR A 143 -4.61 15.54 -19.34
N GLY A 144 -4.02 15.97 -20.45
CA GLY A 144 -2.62 16.43 -20.50
C GLY A 144 -2.44 17.90 -20.15
N LYS A 145 -3.54 18.66 -19.96
CA LYS A 145 -3.57 20.10 -19.66
C LYS A 145 -4.52 20.42 -18.50
N ALA A 146 -4.34 21.57 -17.87
CA ALA A 146 -5.32 22.10 -16.92
C ALA A 146 -6.54 22.65 -17.69
N LEU A 147 -7.70 22.04 -17.49
CA LEU A 147 -8.93 22.45 -18.16
C LEU A 147 -9.51 23.73 -17.52
N SER A 148 -10.05 24.63 -18.36
CA SER A 148 -10.91 25.74 -17.92
C SER A 148 -12.35 25.27 -17.71
N THR A 149 -13.19 26.11 -17.13
CA THR A 149 -14.61 25.79 -16.87
C THR A 149 -15.43 25.59 -18.14
N ASP A 150 -14.98 26.11 -19.25
CA ASP A 150 -15.67 26.09 -20.57
C ASP A 150 -14.98 25.12 -21.55
N ASP A 151 -13.96 24.37 -21.09
CA ASP A 151 -13.25 23.43 -21.94
C ASP A 151 -14.16 22.22 -22.25
N PRO A 152 -14.41 21.91 -23.55
CA PRO A 152 -15.28 20.80 -23.94
C PRO A 152 -14.72 19.44 -23.49
N ASP A 153 -13.42 19.34 -23.25
CA ASP A 153 -12.81 18.10 -22.73
C ASP A 153 -13.30 17.72 -21.34
N LEU A 154 -13.96 18.63 -20.57
CA LEU A 154 -14.62 18.31 -19.31
C LEU A 154 -15.67 17.19 -19.46
N TYR A 155 -16.28 17.10 -20.62
CA TYR A 155 -17.34 16.12 -20.93
C TYR A 155 -16.85 14.97 -21.83
N LYS A 156 -15.55 14.78 -21.92
CA LYS A 156 -14.97 13.71 -22.75
C LYS A 156 -15.31 12.33 -22.17
N ALA A 157 -15.43 11.34 -23.03
CA ALA A 157 -15.58 9.94 -22.67
C ALA A 157 -14.27 9.41 -22.04
N ARG A 158 -14.34 8.19 -21.50
CA ARG A 158 -13.14 7.49 -21.01
C ARG A 158 -12.23 7.11 -22.19
N ASP A 159 -10.94 7.36 -22.05
CA ASP A 159 -9.92 6.87 -22.97
C ASP A 159 -9.55 5.42 -22.61
N PRO A 160 -9.15 4.61 -23.60
CA PRO A 160 -8.72 3.24 -23.35
C PRO A 160 -7.53 3.18 -22.39
N ARG A 161 -7.51 2.15 -21.51
CA ARG A 161 -6.40 1.86 -20.60
C ARG A 161 -5.03 1.93 -21.27
N THR A 162 -4.91 1.42 -22.50
CA THR A 162 -3.65 1.41 -23.26
C THR A 162 -3.10 2.82 -23.45
N LEU A 163 -3.92 3.75 -23.95
CA LEU A 163 -3.51 5.15 -24.15
C LEU A 163 -3.09 5.79 -22.83
N VAL A 164 -3.87 5.59 -21.77
CA VAL A 164 -3.58 6.21 -20.47
C VAL A 164 -2.30 5.65 -19.89
N MET A 165 -2.10 4.33 -19.92
CA MET A 165 -0.89 3.71 -19.37
C MET A 165 0.36 4.00 -20.19
N ASP A 166 0.25 4.09 -21.51
CA ASP A 166 1.37 4.53 -22.37
C ASP A 166 1.79 5.96 -22.02
N SER A 167 0.83 6.86 -21.78
CA SER A 167 1.11 8.23 -21.31
C SER A 167 1.72 8.25 -19.90
N VAL A 168 1.29 7.34 -19.02
CA VAL A 168 1.90 7.14 -17.69
C VAL A 168 3.37 6.70 -17.83
N LEU A 169 3.67 5.79 -18.74
CA LEU A 169 5.04 5.33 -18.99
C LEU A 169 5.92 6.47 -19.54
N GLU A 170 5.40 7.30 -20.45
CA GLU A 170 6.11 8.50 -20.92
C GLU A 170 6.43 9.49 -19.80
N ASP A 171 5.47 9.73 -18.91
CA ASP A 171 5.68 10.59 -17.74
C ASP A 171 6.75 10.03 -16.81
N LEU A 172 6.73 8.72 -16.53
CA LEU A 172 7.74 8.06 -15.71
C LEU A 172 9.13 8.08 -16.39
N ASN A 173 9.20 7.86 -17.69
CA ASN A 173 10.46 7.94 -18.45
C ASN A 173 11.06 9.34 -18.34
N PHE A 174 10.25 10.37 -18.52
CA PHE A 174 10.70 11.76 -18.36
C PHE A 174 11.17 12.02 -16.92
N ALA A 175 10.42 11.58 -15.91
CA ALA A 175 10.77 11.72 -14.49
C ALA A 175 12.11 11.04 -14.17
N CYS A 176 12.28 9.79 -14.58
CA CYS A 176 13.52 9.03 -14.36
C CYS A 176 14.75 9.64 -15.04
N THR A 177 14.56 10.36 -16.14
CA THR A 177 15.65 11.03 -16.87
C THR A 177 16.02 12.36 -16.21
N ASN A 178 15.05 13.17 -15.81
CA ASN A 178 15.24 14.56 -15.48
C ASN A 178 15.29 14.89 -13.99
N ILE A 179 14.72 14.07 -13.11
CA ILE A 179 14.82 14.29 -11.65
C ILE A 179 16.27 14.10 -11.20
N TYR A 180 16.71 14.96 -10.28
CA TYR A 180 18.06 14.93 -9.76
C TYR A 180 18.44 13.57 -9.16
N ASN A 181 19.66 13.11 -9.50
CA ASN A 181 20.18 11.80 -9.08
C ASN A 181 20.92 11.88 -7.72
N THR A 182 20.38 12.63 -6.78
CA THR A 182 20.90 12.73 -5.41
C THR A 182 20.13 11.78 -4.51
N LYS A 183 20.84 11.21 -3.51
CA LYS A 183 20.17 10.45 -2.43
C LYS A 183 19.62 11.45 -1.42
N ASP A 184 18.37 11.26 -1.01
CA ASP A 184 17.79 11.97 0.13
C ASP A 184 17.90 11.11 1.39
N ASN A 185 18.70 11.55 2.36
CA ASN A 185 18.87 10.83 3.62
C ASN A 185 17.69 11.04 4.59
N THR A 186 16.74 11.91 4.27
CA THR A 186 15.51 12.10 5.05
C THR A 186 14.36 11.24 4.54
N SER A 187 14.51 10.62 3.36
CA SER A 187 13.48 9.84 2.66
C SER A 187 12.15 10.58 2.48
N SER A 188 12.20 11.91 2.37
CA SER A 188 11.02 12.79 2.29
C SER A 188 10.82 13.45 0.92
N ARG A 189 11.80 13.31 0.00
CA ARG A 189 11.81 13.98 -1.31
C ARG A 189 11.69 12.99 -2.46
N ILE A 190 11.13 13.46 -3.56
CA ILE A 190 11.11 12.70 -4.82
C ILE A 190 12.48 12.83 -5.49
N THR A 191 13.23 11.74 -5.51
CA THR A 191 14.54 11.60 -6.17
C THR A 191 14.41 10.72 -7.40
N ARG A 192 15.46 10.66 -8.23
CA ARG A 192 15.48 9.73 -9.39
C ARG A 192 15.31 8.27 -8.95
N SER A 193 15.89 7.86 -7.82
CA SER A 193 15.71 6.50 -7.30
C SER A 193 14.25 6.22 -6.90
N VAL A 194 13.54 7.20 -6.34
CA VAL A 194 12.11 7.10 -6.02
C VAL A 194 11.28 6.98 -7.31
N ALA A 195 11.63 7.76 -8.35
CA ALA A 195 10.94 7.69 -9.64
C ALA A 195 11.15 6.33 -10.33
N LEU A 196 12.37 5.78 -10.31
CA LEU A 196 12.68 4.46 -10.85
C LEU A 196 11.95 3.35 -10.06
N ALA A 197 11.91 3.44 -8.74
CA ALA A 197 11.19 2.47 -7.91
C ALA A 197 9.68 2.50 -8.19
N LEU A 198 9.07 3.69 -8.31
CA LEU A 198 7.67 3.81 -8.72
C LEU A 198 7.43 3.27 -10.14
N LYS A 199 8.33 3.56 -11.08
CA LYS A 199 8.26 3.00 -12.44
C LYS A 199 8.29 1.48 -12.40
N SER A 200 9.17 0.86 -11.60
CA SER A 200 9.23 -0.61 -11.45
C SER A 200 7.92 -1.17 -10.91
N ARG A 201 7.30 -0.54 -9.89
CA ARG A 201 6.00 -0.92 -9.32
C ARG A 201 4.88 -0.85 -10.36
N ILE A 202 4.76 0.28 -11.06
CA ILE A 202 3.68 0.51 -12.04
C ILE A 202 3.84 -0.42 -13.25
N CYS A 203 5.05 -0.58 -13.76
CA CYS A 203 5.32 -1.43 -14.91
C CYS A 203 5.14 -2.93 -14.56
N LEU A 204 5.51 -3.36 -13.36
CA LEU A 204 5.24 -4.72 -12.88
C LEU A 204 3.73 -4.98 -12.78
N PHE A 205 3.00 -4.03 -12.20
CA PHE A 205 1.53 -4.13 -12.12
C PHE A 205 0.93 -4.27 -13.51
N GLU A 206 1.23 -3.35 -14.41
CA GLU A 206 0.65 -3.33 -15.76
C GLU A 206 1.06 -4.55 -16.57
N GLY A 207 2.31 -4.97 -16.51
CA GLY A 207 2.83 -6.13 -17.23
C GLY A 207 2.15 -7.42 -16.79
N THR A 208 2.04 -7.67 -15.49
CA THR A 208 1.33 -8.85 -14.96
C THR A 208 -0.17 -8.76 -15.18
N PHE A 209 -0.76 -7.57 -15.02
CA PHE A 209 -2.17 -7.34 -15.32
C PHE A 209 -2.50 -7.73 -16.78
N ARG A 210 -1.72 -7.24 -17.76
CA ARG A 210 -1.89 -7.61 -19.17
C ARG A 210 -1.66 -9.10 -19.43
N LYS A 211 -0.76 -9.74 -18.69
CA LYS A 211 -0.45 -11.16 -18.84
C LYS A 211 -1.60 -12.05 -18.38
N TYR A 212 -2.20 -11.74 -17.23
CA TYR A 212 -3.20 -12.59 -16.58
C TYR A 212 -4.65 -12.23 -16.93
N HIS A 213 -4.94 -10.98 -17.32
CA HIS A 213 -6.27 -10.57 -17.79
C HIS A 213 -6.40 -10.75 -19.31
N THR A 214 -6.40 -12.01 -19.75
CA THR A 214 -6.38 -12.39 -21.17
C THR A 214 -7.61 -11.91 -21.93
N GLU A 215 -8.73 -11.72 -21.23
CA GLU A 215 -9.99 -11.19 -21.77
C GLU A 215 -9.87 -9.77 -22.33
N LEU A 216 -8.84 -9.03 -21.93
CA LEU A 216 -8.58 -7.67 -22.42
C LEU A 216 -7.80 -7.63 -23.74
N GLY A 217 -7.28 -8.77 -24.22
CA GLY A 217 -6.51 -8.87 -25.47
C GLY A 217 -5.15 -8.14 -25.43
N LEU A 218 -4.57 -7.88 -24.26
CA LEU A 218 -3.34 -7.10 -24.08
C LEU A 218 -2.07 -7.93 -23.83
N THR A 219 -2.19 -9.25 -23.86
CA THR A 219 -1.10 -10.19 -23.50
C THR A 219 0.17 -9.99 -24.32
N THR A 220 0.04 -9.65 -25.60
CA THR A 220 1.19 -9.43 -26.50
C THR A 220 2.11 -8.30 -26.07
N THR A 221 1.62 -7.36 -25.28
CA THR A 221 2.39 -6.20 -24.80
C THR A 221 2.87 -6.38 -23.34
N ALA A 222 2.50 -7.47 -22.68
CA ALA A 222 2.85 -7.73 -21.28
C ALA A 222 4.37 -7.72 -21.04
N ASN A 223 5.14 -8.40 -21.89
CA ASN A 223 6.59 -8.52 -21.73
C ASN A 223 7.31 -7.16 -21.85
N THR A 224 6.81 -6.22 -22.66
CA THR A 224 7.38 -4.87 -22.76
C THR A 224 7.31 -4.16 -21.40
N TRP A 225 6.19 -4.28 -20.69
CA TRP A 225 5.99 -3.70 -19.36
C TRP A 225 6.83 -4.42 -18.30
N LEU A 226 6.91 -5.74 -18.35
CA LEU A 226 7.75 -6.53 -17.43
C LEU A 226 9.24 -6.20 -17.60
N THR A 227 9.70 -6.03 -18.84
CA THR A 227 11.08 -5.58 -19.12
C THR A 227 11.32 -4.18 -18.55
N ALA A 228 10.41 -3.23 -18.78
CA ALA A 228 10.52 -1.88 -18.22
C ALA A 228 10.51 -1.89 -16.67
N ALA A 229 9.80 -2.84 -16.04
CA ALA A 229 9.81 -3.01 -14.59
C ALA A 229 11.17 -3.51 -14.09
N ALA A 230 11.72 -4.54 -14.75
CA ALA A 230 13.04 -5.09 -14.42
C ALA A 230 14.14 -4.04 -14.59
N ASP A 231 14.19 -3.35 -15.71
CA ASP A 231 15.21 -2.32 -16.02
C ASP A 231 15.17 -1.16 -15.02
N ALA A 232 13.98 -0.72 -14.63
CA ALA A 232 13.81 0.35 -13.65
C ALA A 232 14.28 -0.08 -12.26
N ALA A 233 13.95 -1.31 -11.83
CA ALA A 233 14.40 -1.87 -10.56
C ALA A 233 15.93 -2.09 -10.57
N ASP A 234 16.47 -2.67 -11.64
CA ASP A 234 17.92 -2.88 -11.82
C ASP A 234 18.70 -1.56 -11.70
N SER A 235 18.19 -0.49 -12.33
CA SER A 235 18.80 0.85 -12.22
C SER A 235 18.93 1.35 -10.79
N VAL A 236 18.00 0.99 -9.90
CA VAL A 236 18.11 1.30 -8.46
C VAL A 236 19.13 0.37 -7.80
N ILE A 237 19.13 -0.92 -8.11
CA ILE A 237 20.02 -1.94 -7.55
C ILE A 237 21.48 -1.60 -7.87
N VAL A 238 21.81 -1.42 -9.14
CA VAL A 238 23.19 -1.14 -9.59
C VAL A 238 23.69 0.23 -9.17
N SER A 239 22.80 1.15 -8.77
CA SER A 239 23.20 2.45 -8.24
C SER A 239 24.02 2.34 -6.94
N GLY A 240 23.88 1.24 -6.20
CA GLY A 240 24.54 1.01 -4.91
C GLY A 240 24.16 1.99 -3.79
N LYS A 241 23.13 2.82 -4.00
CA LYS A 241 22.74 3.87 -3.02
C LYS A 241 21.95 3.33 -1.85
N TYR A 242 21.32 2.16 -2.01
CA TYR A 242 20.44 1.55 -1.00
C TYR A 242 20.87 0.11 -0.72
N SER A 243 20.54 -0.35 0.48
CA SER A 243 20.81 -1.70 0.95
C SER A 243 19.74 -2.11 1.96
N LEU A 244 19.56 -3.40 2.17
CA LEU A 244 18.68 -3.90 3.23
C LEU A 244 19.23 -3.51 4.60
N ASN A 245 18.34 -3.11 5.51
CA ASN A 245 18.69 -2.89 6.91
C ASN A 245 18.93 -4.25 7.60
N THR A 246 20.15 -4.43 8.11
CA THR A 246 20.56 -5.61 8.87
C THR A 246 20.98 -5.28 10.30
N ALA A 247 20.86 -4.01 10.70
CA ALA A 247 21.33 -3.51 12.00
C ALA A 247 20.34 -3.84 13.12
N GLY A 248 20.88 -4.21 14.28
CA GLY A 248 20.12 -4.47 15.51
C GLY A 248 19.46 -5.86 15.56
N ALA A 249 18.69 -6.09 16.63
CA ALA A 249 18.05 -7.37 16.90
C ALA A 249 16.79 -7.59 16.05
N THR A 250 16.12 -6.51 15.64
CA THR A 250 14.87 -6.53 14.89
C THR A 250 14.94 -5.66 13.64
N PRO A 251 15.88 -5.97 12.70
CA PRO A 251 16.20 -5.09 11.58
C PRO A 251 15.01 -4.81 10.65
N TYR A 252 14.12 -5.78 10.50
CA TYR A 252 12.90 -5.64 9.70
C TYR A 252 11.91 -4.68 10.37
N ARG A 253 11.57 -4.91 11.66
CA ARG A 253 10.59 -4.08 12.38
C ARG A 253 11.08 -2.64 12.59
N THR A 254 12.40 -2.45 12.76
CA THR A 254 13.01 -1.12 12.91
C THR A 254 12.63 -0.17 11.76
N LEU A 255 12.42 -0.68 10.53
CA LEU A 255 11.96 0.11 9.39
C LEU A 255 10.61 0.80 9.64
N PHE A 256 9.78 0.22 10.51
CA PHE A 256 8.39 0.63 10.76
C PHE A 256 8.17 1.25 12.14
N THR A 257 9.19 1.27 12.99
CA THR A 257 9.09 1.79 14.36
C THR A 257 10.04 2.96 14.63
N SER A 258 10.93 3.29 13.68
CA SER A 258 11.84 4.43 13.81
C SER A 258 11.13 5.75 13.52
N GLU A 259 11.39 6.79 14.34
CA GLU A 259 10.93 8.15 14.07
C GLU A 259 11.52 8.68 12.76
N ASN A 260 12.83 8.60 12.62
CA ASN A 260 13.49 8.93 11.36
C ASN A 260 13.52 7.69 10.45
N PRO A 261 13.16 7.81 9.17
CA PRO A 261 13.27 6.71 8.24
C PRO A 261 14.67 6.13 8.17
N VAL A 262 14.81 4.81 8.13
CA VAL A 262 16.09 4.13 7.92
C VAL A 262 16.51 4.30 6.46
N SER A 263 17.17 5.42 6.14
CA SER A 263 17.45 5.86 4.77
C SER A 263 18.41 4.96 3.98
N SER A 264 19.04 3.95 4.62
CA SER A 264 19.76 2.90 3.91
C SER A 264 18.80 2.01 3.10
N GLU A 265 17.59 1.74 3.60
CA GLU A 265 16.59 0.91 2.93
C GLU A 265 15.35 1.67 2.47
N VAL A 266 14.92 2.72 3.20
CA VAL A 266 13.70 3.47 2.89
C VAL A 266 14.03 4.58 1.89
N LEU A 267 13.50 4.46 0.67
CA LEU A 267 13.68 5.45 -0.40
C LEU A 267 12.76 6.64 -0.19
N PHE A 268 11.51 6.37 0.23
CA PHE A 268 10.48 7.39 0.40
C PHE A 268 9.50 6.99 1.51
N ALA A 269 9.16 7.94 2.38
CA ALA A 269 8.34 7.72 3.57
C ALA A 269 7.32 8.82 3.80
N SER A 270 6.22 8.48 4.46
CA SER A 270 5.41 9.44 5.20
C SER A 270 6.11 9.73 6.52
N VAL A 271 6.75 10.90 6.61
CA VAL A 271 7.59 11.27 7.75
C VAL A 271 6.72 11.86 8.84
N TYR A 272 6.83 11.28 10.04
CA TYR A 272 6.20 11.74 11.28
C TYR A 272 7.28 12.22 12.25
N ASN A 273 6.91 13.04 13.23
CA ASN A 273 7.88 13.61 14.16
C ASN A 273 7.20 14.02 15.45
N ASN A 274 7.73 13.57 16.58
CA ASN A 274 7.16 13.83 17.89
C ASN A 274 7.27 15.31 18.28
N ASN A 275 8.42 15.94 18.03
CA ASN A 275 8.66 17.34 18.39
C ASN A 275 7.79 18.32 17.60
N LEU A 276 7.38 17.95 16.37
CA LEU A 276 6.49 18.73 15.51
C LEU A 276 5.02 18.39 15.71
N SER A 277 4.68 17.51 16.66
CA SER A 277 3.32 17.01 16.90
C SER A 277 2.66 16.45 15.63
N LYS A 278 3.47 15.88 14.74
CA LYS A 278 3.01 15.21 13.54
C LYS A 278 2.95 13.71 13.82
N TRP A 279 1.75 13.22 14.10
CA TRP A 279 1.52 11.87 14.57
C TRP A 279 0.54 11.10 13.68
N HIS A 280 0.47 9.77 13.90
CA HIS A 280 -0.50 8.87 13.32
C HIS A 280 -1.09 7.91 14.38
N ASP A 281 -1.95 6.99 13.96
CA ASP A 281 -2.82 6.21 14.84
C ASP A 281 -2.50 4.72 14.94
N ALA A 282 -1.27 4.27 14.60
CA ALA A 282 -0.99 2.83 14.51
C ALA A 282 -1.21 2.07 15.82
N ASN A 283 -0.69 2.55 16.99
CA ASN A 283 -0.97 1.87 18.25
C ASN A 283 -2.48 1.83 18.52
N TYR A 284 -3.16 2.95 18.39
CA TYR A 284 -4.59 3.03 18.64
C TYR A 284 -5.38 2.12 17.68
N TRP A 285 -4.98 2.03 16.42
CA TRP A 285 -5.60 1.14 15.44
C TRP A 285 -5.47 -0.34 15.81
N PHE A 286 -4.28 -0.77 16.23
CA PHE A 286 -4.02 -2.18 16.55
C PHE A 286 -4.32 -2.57 18.00
N THR A 287 -4.64 -1.61 18.88
CA THR A 287 -4.88 -1.86 20.31
C THR A 287 -6.20 -1.27 20.83
N SER A 288 -7.12 -0.85 19.95
CA SER A 288 -8.46 -0.38 20.35
C SER A 288 -9.55 -1.34 19.85
N ALA A 289 -10.39 -1.78 20.75
CA ALA A 289 -11.53 -2.65 20.43
C ALA A 289 -12.65 -1.93 19.67
N THR A 290 -12.74 -0.59 19.80
CA THR A 290 -13.82 0.22 19.25
C THR A 290 -13.42 1.00 18.00
N TYR A 291 -12.18 1.49 17.95
CA TYR A 291 -11.66 2.25 16.80
C TYR A 291 -10.98 1.33 15.78
N GLY A 292 -10.16 0.40 16.26
CA GLY A 292 -9.43 -0.55 15.42
C GLY A 292 -10.36 -1.58 14.79
N ASN A 293 -9.93 -2.14 13.68
CA ASN A 293 -10.67 -3.18 12.96
C ASN A 293 -10.18 -4.59 13.28
N LYS A 294 -9.51 -4.79 14.43
CA LYS A 294 -8.93 -6.07 14.86
C LYS A 294 -8.14 -6.77 13.75
N LEU A 295 -7.53 -6.00 12.84
CA LEU A 295 -6.79 -6.52 11.70
C LEU A 295 -5.70 -7.49 12.18
N SER A 296 -5.75 -8.72 11.69
CA SER A 296 -4.91 -9.83 12.13
C SER A 296 -4.40 -10.58 10.90
N LEU A 297 -3.32 -11.36 11.01
CA LEU A 297 -2.98 -12.28 9.91
C LEU A 297 -3.95 -13.47 9.88
N ASP A 298 -4.15 -14.02 8.67
CA ASP A 298 -4.86 -15.29 8.47
C ASP A 298 -3.91 -16.48 8.73
N LYS A 299 -4.42 -17.58 9.35
CA LYS A 299 -3.63 -18.78 9.59
C LYS A 299 -3.04 -19.36 8.32
N SER A 300 -3.80 -19.38 7.24
CA SER A 300 -3.32 -19.92 5.97
C SER A 300 -2.08 -19.17 5.47
N PHE A 301 -2.03 -17.87 5.68
CA PHE A 301 -0.86 -17.07 5.35
C PHE A 301 0.29 -17.27 6.36
N VAL A 302 0.03 -17.35 7.66
CA VAL A 302 1.07 -17.66 8.66
C VAL A 302 1.75 -18.98 8.36
N ASN A 303 1.03 -19.98 7.87
CA ASN A 303 1.60 -21.25 7.43
C ASN A 303 2.61 -21.12 6.28
N THR A 304 2.58 -20.02 5.50
CA THR A 304 3.52 -19.81 4.38
C THR A 304 4.91 -19.36 4.83
N TYR A 305 5.05 -18.83 6.05
CA TYR A 305 6.37 -18.50 6.58
C TYR A 305 7.22 -19.78 6.71
N LEU A 306 8.46 -19.73 6.26
CA LEU A 306 9.37 -20.87 6.33
C LEU A 306 9.84 -21.12 7.78
N ASN A 307 10.34 -22.30 8.06
CA ASN A 307 11.16 -22.57 9.22
C ASN A 307 12.52 -21.85 9.10
N ALA A 308 13.21 -21.65 10.22
CA ALA A 308 14.50 -20.95 10.24
C ALA A 308 15.60 -21.68 9.42
N ASP A 309 15.47 -22.99 9.25
CA ASP A 309 16.37 -23.79 8.38
C ASP A 309 16.04 -23.68 6.89
N GLY A 310 14.93 -23.00 6.53
CA GLY A 310 14.47 -22.82 5.15
C GLY A 310 13.53 -23.89 4.64
N THR A 311 13.17 -24.89 5.48
CA THR A 311 12.15 -25.88 5.13
C THR A 311 10.75 -25.28 5.20
N ARG A 312 9.80 -25.90 4.51
CA ARG A 312 8.40 -25.49 4.54
C ARG A 312 7.76 -25.94 5.85
N PHE A 313 7.09 -25.03 6.54
CA PHE A 313 6.36 -25.37 7.76
C PHE A 313 5.28 -26.42 7.50
N THR A 314 4.65 -26.35 6.36
CA THR A 314 3.54 -27.21 5.95
C THR A 314 3.96 -28.62 5.48
N ASP A 315 5.26 -28.92 5.46
CA ASP A 315 5.76 -30.29 5.22
C ASP A 315 5.57 -31.19 6.46
N GLN A 316 5.29 -30.60 7.63
CA GLN A 316 4.93 -31.35 8.86
C GLN A 316 3.49 -31.86 8.74
N ALA A 317 3.26 -33.13 9.04
CA ALA A 317 1.93 -33.74 8.89
C ALA A 317 0.85 -33.10 9.79
N ASP A 318 1.24 -32.54 10.92
CA ASP A 318 0.39 -31.95 11.94
C ASP A 318 0.36 -30.41 11.92
N TYR A 319 0.97 -29.78 10.90
CA TYR A 319 1.10 -28.30 10.83
C TYR A 319 -0.19 -27.55 11.15
N ASN A 320 -1.33 -28.13 10.87
CA ASN A 320 -2.64 -27.48 11.03
C ASN A 320 -3.23 -27.62 12.46
N THR A 321 -2.63 -28.44 13.30
CA THR A 321 -3.07 -28.74 14.67
C THR A 321 -2.02 -28.43 15.75
N ILE A 322 -0.95 -27.75 15.35
CA ILE A 322 0.08 -27.27 16.27
C ILE A 322 -0.49 -26.07 17.05
N GLU A 323 -0.34 -26.09 18.39
CA GLU A 323 -0.73 -24.98 19.24
C GLU A 323 0.13 -23.75 18.99
N PHE A 324 -0.43 -22.56 19.15
CA PHE A 324 0.16 -21.26 18.77
C PHE A 324 1.60 -21.09 19.25
N GLN A 325 1.89 -21.36 20.53
CA GLN A 325 3.22 -21.17 21.09
C GLN A 325 4.30 -22.05 20.42
N ASN A 326 3.92 -23.20 19.85
CA ASN A 326 4.81 -24.08 19.10
C ASN A 326 4.81 -23.77 17.60
N GLU A 327 3.65 -23.37 17.05
CA GLU A 327 3.48 -22.97 15.65
C GLU A 327 4.42 -21.84 15.25
N VAL A 328 4.63 -20.88 16.15
CA VAL A 328 5.41 -19.67 15.86
C VAL A 328 6.91 -19.79 16.15
N LYS A 329 7.35 -20.90 16.78
CA LYS A 329 8.77 -21.13 17.12
C LYS A 329 9.61 -21.53 15.89
N ASN A 330 10.88 -21.12 15.91
CA ASN A 330 11.88 -21.50 14.92
C ASN A 330 11.46 -21.20 13.46
N ARG A 331 10.71 -20.11 13.28
CA ARG A 331 10.23 -19.63 11.99
C ARG A 331 11.09 -18.48 11.45
N ASP A 332 10.85 -18.10 10.23
CA ASP A 332 11.27 -16.84 9.64
C ASP A 332 11.12 -15.68 10.66
N LYS A 333 12.22 -15.00 10.95
CA LYS A 333 12.24 -13.95 11.97
C LYS A 333 11.32 -12.74 11.67
N ARG A 334 10.85 -12.59 10.42
CA ARG A 334 9.85 -11.57 10.08
C ARG A 334 8.51 -11.85 10.74
N LEU A 335 8.18 -13.14 11.02
CA LEU A 335 6.95 -13.48 11.72
C LEU A 335 6.92 -12.84 13.13
N SER A 336 7.98 -13.02 13.93
CA SER A 336 8.09 -12.43 15.27
C SER A 336 8.20 -10.89 15.26
N GLN A 337 8.50 -10.28 14.12
CA GLN A 337 8.55 -8.85 13.92
C GLN A 337 7.25 -8.28 13.29
N THR A 338 6.32 -9.16 12.92
CA THR A 338 5.03 -8.80 12.35
C THR A 338 3.89 -9.01 13.35
N ILE A 339 3.94 -10.07 14.18
CA ILE A 339 2.89 -10.38 15.16
C ILE A 339 3.44 -10.47 16.58
N ARG A 340 2.55 -10.30 17.58
CA ARG A 340 2.87 -10.55 18.98
C ARG A 340 3.03 -12.06 19.22
N MET A 341 4.16 -12.45 19.80
CA MET A 341 4.47 -13.82 20.22
C MET A 341 5.62 -13.78 21.24
N ALA A 342 5.90 -14.86 21.96
CA ALA A 342 7.08 -14.94 22.81
C ALA A 342 8.39 -14.69 21.98
N PRO A 343 9.38 -13.97 22.49
CA PRO A 343 9.49 -13.34 23.82
C PRO A 343 9.16 -11.83 23.82
N TYR A 344 8.23 -11.36 22.97
CA TYR A 344 7.93 -9.92 22.86
C TYR A 344 7.50 -9.31 24.20
N LYS A 345 8.07 -8.15 24.49
CA LYS A 345 7.74 -7.34 25.67
C LYS A 345 7.58 -5.88 25.30
N ARG A 346 6.83 -5.16 26.11
CA ARG A 346 6.73 -3.71 26.06
C ARG A 346 8.00 -3.04 26.57
N SER A 347 8.12 -1.73 26.35
CA SER A 347 9.28 -0.94 26.81
C SER A 347 9.47 -0.94 28.34
N ASP A 348 8.38 -1.15 29.10
CA ASP A 348 8.41 -1.29 30.56
C ASP A 348 8.77 -2.72 31.02
N GLY A 349 9.05 -3.63 30.10
CA GLY A 349 9.37 -5.03 30.38
C GLY A 349 8.14 -5.93 30.57
N SER A 350 6.92 -5.39 30.54
CA SER A 350 5.70 -6.19 30.67
C SER A 350 5.50 -7.12 29.45
N ALA A 351 5.05 -8.33 29.70
CA ALA A 351 4.63 -9.26 28.64
C ALA A 351 3.44 -8.70 27.85
N ALA A 352 3.38 -8.99 26.55
CA ALA A 352 2.29 -8.55 25.70
C ALA A 352 1.89 -9.68 24.73
N PRO A 353 1.20 -10.72 25.22
CA PRO A 353 0.68 -11.79 24.39
C PRO A 353 -0.29 -11.27 23.33
N PRO A 354 -0.67 -12.09 22.33
CA PRO A 354 -1.82 -11.80 21.50
C PRO A 354 -3.07 -11.55 22.34
N ASP A 355 -3.74 -10.42 22.11
CA ASP A 355 -4.91 -10.02 22.90
C ASP A 355 -6.17 -10.08 22.01
N PHE A 356 -7.08 -10.98 22.31
CA PHE A 356 -8.33 -11.19 21.58
C PHE A 356 -9.34 -10.04 21.71
N ALA A 357 -9.09 -9.07 22.58
CA ALA A 357 -9.79 -7.80 22.51
C ALA A 357 -9.46 -7.04 21.21
N PHE A 358 -8.28 -7.27 20.61
CA PHE A 358 -7.73 -6.52 19.47
C PHE A 358 -7.34 -7.39 18.28
N THR A 359 -7.49 -8.70 18.34
CA THR A 359 -7.26 -9.62 17.21
C THR A 359 -8.47 -10.50 16.98
N SER A 360 -8.73 -10.86 15.71
CA SER A 360 -9.81 -11.79 15.35
C SER A 360 -9.33 -13.23 15.19
N THR A 361 -8.01 -13.45 15.05
CA THR A 361 -7.45 -14.76 14.69
C THR A 361 -6.42 -15.29 15.70
N GLY A 362 -5.93 -14.43 16.60
CA GLY A 362 -4.79 -14.71 17.47
C GLY A 362 -3.44 -14.23 16.92
N TYR A 363 -3.33 -13.97 15.62
CA TYR A 363 -2.11 -13.42 15.02
C TYR A 363 -2.14 -11.88 15.06
N HIS A 364 -2.00 -11.35 16.27
CA HIS A 364 -2.13 -9.93 16.60
C HIS A 364 -0.95 -9.12 16.04
N ILE A 365 -1.21 -8.15 15.17
CA ILE A 365 -0.20 -7.36 14.46
C ILE A 365 0.60 -6.47 15.42
N LEU A 366 1.93 -6.50 15.25
CA LEU A 366 2.92 -5.74 16.00
C LEU A 366 3.69 -4.74 15.13
N LYS A 367 3.82 -5.00 13.85
CA LYS A 367 4.80 -4.42 12.92
C LYS A 367 4.97 -2.90 13.01
N PHE A 368 3.89 -2.14 13.12
CA PHE A 368 3.89 -0.67 13.11
C PHE A 368 3.69 -0.03 14.49
N THR A 369 3.44 -0.84 15.52
CA THR A 369 3.18 -0.32 16.86
C THR A 369 4.48 -0.01 17.60
N LEU A 370 4.52 1.10 18.32
CA LEU A 370 5.57 1.40 19.25
C LEU A 370 5.39 0.58 20.54
N ASP A 371 6.50 0.26 21.21
CA ASP A 371 6.50 -0.62 22.40
C ASP A 371 6.07 0.10 23.70
N ASP A 372 5.88 1.41 23.65
CA ASP A 372 5.36 2.19 24.77
C ASP A 372 3.88 1.90 24.98
N LYS A 373 3.56 1.22 26.09
CA LYS A 373 2.20 0.86 26.49
C LYS A 373 1.30 2.09 26.71
N SER A 374 1.87 3.25 27.04
CA SER A 374 1.09 4.48 27.21
C SER A 374 0.45 4.98 25.94
N LEU A 375 0.88 4.49 24.78
CA LEU A 375 0.32 4.82 23.47
C LEU A 375 -0.90 3.95 23.11
N ASP A 376 -1.07 2.81 23.77
CA ASP A 376 -2.22 1.93 23.57
C ASP A 376 -3.50 2.62 24.05
N ASN A 377 -4.58 2.46 23.31
CA ASN A 377 -5.88 3.07 23.60
C ASN A 377 -5.87 4.60 23.80
N ARG A 378 -4.76 5.27 23.50
CA ARG A 378 -4.67 6.72 23.58
C ARG A 378 -5.32 7.33 22.35
N SER A 379 -6.16 8.36 22.57
CA SER A 379 -6.88 9.10 21.54
C SER A 379 -6.03 9.44 20.32
N PRO A 380 -6.65 9.40 19.16
CA PRO A 380 -6.30 8.45 18.09
C PRO A 380 -4.92 8.70 17.51
N VAL A 381 -4.22 9.77 17.87
CA VAL A 381 -3.01 10.19 17.15
C VAL A 381 -1.89 10.41 18.17
N ALA A 382 -1.01 9.42 18.31
CA ALA A 382 0.12 9.51 19.23
C ALA A 382 1.42 8.87 18.71
N ASN A 383 1.35 8.11 17.63
CA ASN A 383 2.52 7.48 17.02
C ASN A 383 3.33 8.48 16.20
N TYR A 384 4.62 8.48 16.36
CA TYR A 384 5.57 9.37 15.68
C TYR A 384 6.59 8.65 14.80
N ASN A 385 6.52 7.32 14.71
CA ASN A 385 7.34 6.53 13.79
C ASN A 385 6.96 6.82 12.34
N SER A 386 7.96 7.00 11.48
CA SER A 386 7.76 7.22 10.05
C SER A 386 7.34 5.94 9.34
N ILE A 387 6.47 6.08 8.33
CA ILE A 387 5.90 4.94 7.60
C ILE A 387 6.53 4.88 6.20
N PRO A 388 7.26 3.79 5.85
CA PRO A 388 7.77 3.59 4.50
C PRO A 388 6.65 3.56 3.46
N VAL A 389 6.87 4.25 2.33
CA VAL A 389 6.00 4.25 1.15
C VAL A 389 6.65 3.49 -0.01
N ILE A 390 7.97 3.67 -0.15
CA ILE A 390 8.81 2.94 -1.10
C ILE A 390 10.09 2.54 -0.38
N ARG A 391 10.41 1.25 -0.37
CA ARG A 391 11.62 0.73 0.24
C ARG A 391 12.38 -0.23 -0.68
N TYR A 392 13.68 -0.40 -0.42
CA TYR A 392 14.57 -1.16 -1.28
C TYR A 392 14.16 -2.64 -1.44
N ALA A 393 13.63 -3.25 -0.38
CA ALA A 393 13.12 -4.61 -0.45
C ALA A 393 12.01 -4.77 -1.51
N GLU A 394 11.12 -3.78 -1.68
CA GLU A 394 10.14 -3.80 -2.75
C GLU A 394 10.80 -3.74 -4.14
N VAL A 395 11.85 -2.94 -4.30
CA VAL A 395 12.61 -2.85 -5.57
C VAL A 395 13.22 -4.22 -5.91
N LEU A 396 13.82 -4.90 -4.93
CA LEU A 396 14.36 -6.25 -5.11
C LEU A 396 13.28 -7.25 -5.53
N LEU A 397 12.11 -7.19 -4.90
CA LEU A 397 10.98 -8.05 -5.22
C LEU A 397 10.38 -7.74 -6.59
N ASN A 398 10.28 -6.46 -6.96
CA ASN A 398 9.80 -6.07 -8.29
C ASN A 398 10.74 -6.58 -9.39
N TYR A 399 12.06 -6.49 -9.17
CA TYR A 399 13.07 -7.04 -10.08
C TYR A 399 12.93 -8.56 -10.21
N ALA A 400 12.93 -9.27 -9.07
CA ALA A 400 12.85 -10.73 -9.05
C ALA A 400 11.57 -11.23 -9.73
N GLU A 401 10.42 -10.62 -9.44
CA GLU A 401 9.15 -11.04 -10.03
C GLU A 401 9.10 -10.74 -11.53
N ALA A 402 9.50 -9.54 -11.97
CA ALA A 402 9.53 -9.21 -13.39
C ALA A 402 10.43 -10.18 -14.19
N ARG A 403 11.61 -10.50 -13.65
CA ARG A 403 12.54 -11.47 -14.25
C ARG A 403 11.97 -12.90 -14.27
N ALA A 404 11.29 -13.31 -13.19
CA ALA A 404 10.64 -14.62 -13.13
C ALA A 404 9.47 -14.72 -14.12
N GLU A 405 8.63 -13.68 -14.20
CA GLU A 405 7.50 -13.61 -15.14
C GLU A 405 7.95 -13.65 -16.61
N LEU A 406 9.16 -13.16 -16.91
CA LEU A 406 9.81 -13.24 -18.22
C LEU A 406 10.53 -14.59 -18.46
N GLY A 407 10.63 -15.47 -17.45
CA GLY A 407 11.44 -16.71 -17.52
C GLY A 407 12.95 -16.44 -17.55
N MET A 408 13.41 -15.32 -17.02
CA MET A 408 14.79 -14.82 -17.13
C MET A 408 15.50 -14.66 -15.77
N LEU A 409 14.88 -15.08 -14.67
CA LEU A 409 15.48 -14.97 -13.33
C LEU A 409 16.64 -15.98 -13.18
N THR A 410 17.86 -15.47 -13.03
CA THR A 410 19.06 -16.30 -12.84
C THR A 410 19.33 -16.58 -11.35
N ALA A 411 20.22 -17.54 -11.06
CA ALA A 411 20.67 -17.79 -9.69
C ALA A 411 21.40 -16.55 -9.09
N GLY A 412 22.09 -15.76 -9.92
CA GLY A 412 22.69 -14.49 -9.51
C GLY A 412 21.65 -13.47 -9.09
N ASP A 413 20.61 -13.29 -9.91
CA ASP A 413 19.49 -12.40 -9.59
C ASP A 413 18.77 -12.83 -8.30
N TRP A 414 18.55 -14.16 -8.16
CA TRP A 414 17.96 -14.72 -6.95
C TRP A 414 18.76 -14.35 -5.70
N ASN A 415 20.09 -14.57 -5.74
CA ASN A 415 20.96 -14.33 -4.58
C ASN A 415 20.94 -12.87 -4.11
N ILE A 416 20.95 -11.91 -5.03
CA ILE A 416 20.93 -10.48 -4.69
C ILE A 416 19.53 -9.95 -4.32
N THR A 417 18.48 -10.73 -4.53
CA THR A 417 17.09 -10.37 -4.26
C THR A 417 16.48 -11.25 -3.17
N ILE A 418 15.85 -12.35 -3.53
CA ILE A 418 15.18 -13.27 -2.59
C ILE A 418 16.15 -13.85 -1.56
N GLY A 419 17.34 -14.26 -2.02
CA GLY A 419 18.40 -14.76 -1.13
C GLY A 419 18.82 -13.73 -0.08
N ALA A 420 18.97 -12.46 -0.47
CA ALA A 420 19.32 -11.38 0.46
C ALA A 420 18.22 -11.09 1.48
N LEU A 421 16.94 -11.11 1.06
CA LEU A 421 15.79 -10.94 1.96
C LEU A 421 15.71 -12.07 2.99
N ARG A 422 15.91 -13.31 2.56
CA ARG A 422 15.94 -14.49 3.43
C ARG A 422 17.11 -14.48 4.40
N ALA A 423 18.30 -14.08 3.94
CA ALA A 423 19.46 -13.91 4.81
C ALA A 423 19.19 -12.90 5.93
N ARG A 424 18.59 -11.74 5.62
CA ARG A 424 18.14 -10.79 6.64
C ARG A 424 17.10 -11.38 7.60
N ALA A 425 16.20 -12.19 7.08
CA ALA A 425 15.16 -12.88 7.87
C ALA A 425 15.73 -14.00 8.75
N GLY A 426 17.02 -14.34 8.62
CA GLY A 426 17.69 -15.37 9.40
C GLY A 426 17.34 -16.79 8.95
N ILE A 427 16.96 -16.97 7.68
CA ILE A 427 16.70 -18.26 7.06
C ILE A 427 18.04 -18.86 6.59
N ALA A 428 18.35 -20.09 7.03
CA ALA A 428 19.63 -20.72 6.76
C ALA A 428 19.79 -21.14 5.28
N ASN A 429 18.73 -21.71 4.68
CA ASN A 429 18.73 -22.07 3.27
C ASN A 429 18.04 -20.99 2.43
N THR A 430 18.83 -20.25 1.67
CA THR A 430 18.37 -19.15 0.82
C THR A 430 18.32 -19.51 -0.66
N GLY A 431 18.59 -20.76 -1.04
CA GLY A 431 18.69 -21.21 -2.43
C GLY A 431 17.38 -21.14 -3.22
N MET A 432 17.50 -21.17 -4.56
CA MET A 432 16.34 -21.28 -5.44
C MET A 432 15.63 -22.62 -5.23
N PRO A 433 14.28 -22.64 -5.25
CA PRO A 433 13.52 -23.88 -5.10
C PRO A 433 13.67 -24.78 -6.33
N ALA A 434 13.81 -26.09 -6.09
CA ALA A 434 13.81 -27.08 -7.18
C ALA A 434 12.40 -27.60 -7.50
N THR A 435 11.46 -27.51 -6.55
CA THR A 435 10.09 -28.03 -6.68
C THR A 435 9.06 -27.03 -6.17
N ALA A 436 7.88 -27.01 -6.81
CA ALA A 436 6.76 -26.20 -6.37
C ALA A 436 6.31 -26.61 -4.97
N ASP A 437 5.84 -25.64 -4.19
CA ASP A 437 5.23 -25.89 -2.90
C ASP A 437 3.76 -26.26 -3.09
N LEU A 438 3.40 -27.48 -2.74
CA LEU A 438 2.03 -27.98 -2.91
C LEU A 438 1.01 -27.22 -2.05
N TYR A 439 1.41 -26.76 -0.85
CA TYR A 439 0.54 -25.94 -0.01
C TYR A 439 0.26 -24.58 -0.65
N MET A 440 1.30 -23.91 -1.14
CA MET A 440 1.16 -22.63 -1.85
C MET A 440 0.33 -22.78 -3.12
N GLN A 441 0.56 -23.85 -3.88
CA GLN A 441 -0.20 -24.14 -5.09
C GLN A 441 -1.69 -24.33 -4.76
N ALA A 442 -2.01 -25.18 -3.78
CA ALA A 442 -3.39 -25.47 -3.42
C ALA A 442 -4.13 -24.27 -2.79
N ASN A 443 -3.41 -23.41 -2.05
CA ASN A 443 -4.03 -22.38 -1.24
C ASN A 443 -3.90 -20.96 -1.78
N PHE A 444 -2.93 -20.67 -2.66
CA PHE A 444 -2.68 -19.30 -3.11
C PHE A 444 -2.52 -19.16 -4.62
N TYR A 445 -1.92 -20.15 -5.30
CA TYR A 445 -1.52 -20.00 -6.70
C TYR A 445 -1.81 -21.30 -7.50
N PRO A 446 -3.09 -21.70 -7.64
CA PRO A 446 -3.46 -22.98 -8.26
C PRO A 446 -2.97 -23.09 -9.72
N ASP A 447 -2.88 -21.98 -10.42
CA ASP A 447 -2.50 -21.92 -11.83
C ASP A 447 -0.98 -21.70 -12.04
N VAL A 448 -0.20 -21.56 -10.95
CA VAL A 448 1.25 -21.36 -11.03
C VAL A 448 1.97 -22.69 -10.83
N THR A 449 2.62 -23.18 -11.88
CA THR A 449 3.41 -24.42 -11.86
C THR A 449 4.91 -24.16 -11.72
N ASP A 450 5.37 -22.94 -12.04
CA ASP A 450 6.76 -22.52 -11.87
C ASP A 450 7.09 -22.35 -10.39
N ALA A 451 8.00 -23.23 -9.90
CA ALA A 451 8.43 -23.24 -8.51
C ALA A 451 9.12 -21.93 -8.10
N VAL A 452 9.87 -21.32 -8.99
CA VAL A 452 10.62 -20.09 -8.73
C VAL A 452 9.68 -18.90 -8.64
N LEU A 453 8.76 -18.76 -9.58
CA LEU A 453 7.76 -17.70 -9.55
C LEU A 453 6.86 -17.81 -8.30
N MET A 454 6.44 -19.04 -7.96
CA MET A 454 5.64 -19.29 -6.75
C MET A 454 6.37 -18.83 -5.49
N GLU A 455 7.65 -19.09 -5.42
CA GLU A 455 8.48 -18.75 -4.26
C GLU A 455 8.78 -17.24 -4.19
N VAL A 456 8.96 -16.58 -5.34
CA VAL A 456 9.05 -15.10 -5.42
C VAL A 456 7.76 -14.47 -4.90
N ARG A 457 6.59 -15.00 -5.26
CA ARG A 457 5.29 -14.50 -4.77
C ARG A 457 5.10 -14.77 -3.28
N ARG A 458 5.59 -15.91 -2.73
CA ARG A 458 5.65 -16.16 -1.28
C ARG A 458 6.46 -15.07 -0.59
N GLU A 459 7.69 -14.87 -1.05
CA GLU A 459 8.62 -13.91 -0.46
C GLU A 459 8.05 -12.50 -0.48
N ARG A 460 7.39 -12.11 -1.59
CA ARG A 460 6.71 -10.82 -1.71
C ARG A 460 5.57 -10.68 -0.70
N GLY A 461 4.74 -11.70 -0.54
CA GLY A 461 3.66 -11.69 0.45
C GLY A 461 4.18 -11.53 1.87
N ILE A 462 5.22 -12.27 2.26
CA ILE A 462 5.82 -12.24 3.60
C ILE A 462 6.52 -10.91 3.86
N GLU A 463 7.34 -10.46 2.92
CA GLU A 463 8.15 -9.25 3.07
C GLU A 463 7.28 -8.00 3.16
N LEU A 464 6.24 -7.90 2.33
CA LEU A 464 5.37 -6.73 2.24
C LEU A 464 4.05 -6.88 3.03
N ALA A 465 3.94 -7.90 3.89
CA ALA A 465 2.75 -8.12 4.72
C ALA A 465 2.37 -6.86 5.52
N VAL A 466 1.09 -6.49 5.50
CA VAL A 466 0.53 -5.34 6.23
C VAL A 466 1.06 -3.98 5.71
N GLU A 467 1.59 -3.91 4.49
CA GLU A 467 2.03 -2.64 3.87
C GLU A 467 1.07 -2.15 2.77
N GLY A 468 -0.09 -2.79 2.61
CA GLY A 468 -1.13 -2.39 1.65
C GLY A 468 -0.87 -2.81 0.20
N PHE A 469 0.02 -3.76 -0.04
CA PHE A 469 0.34 -4.24 -1.40
C PHE A 469 -0.52 -5.41 -1.88
N ARG A 470 -1.01 -6.22 -0.94
CA ARG A 470 -1.58 -7.53 -1.29
C ARG A 470 -2.80 -7.45 -2.20
N TYR A 471 -3.68 -6.48 -1.98
CA TYR A 471 -4.86 -6.31 -2.84
C TYR A 471 -4.46 -6.00 -4.29
N ASP A 472 -3.47 -5.13 -4.51
CA ASP A 472 -2.96 -4.82 -5.83
C ASP A 472 -2.34 -6.07 -6.51
N ASP A 473 -1.64 -6.90 -5.74
CA ASP A 473 -1.09 -8.16 -6.22
C ASP A 473 -2.21 -9.14 -6.67
N LEU A 474 -3.28 -9.25 -5.89
CA LEU A 474 -4.45 -10.07 -6.26
C LEU A 474 -5.15 -9.56 -7.53
N LEU A 475 -5.27 -8.25 -7.67
CA LEU A 475 -5.84 -7.65 -8.88
C LEU A 475 -5.00 -7.96 -10.11
N ARG A 476 -3.69 -7.70 -10.06
CA ARG A 476 -2.81 -7.86 -11.21
C ARG A 476 -2.56 -9.32 -11.62
N TRP A 477 -2.64 -10.27 -10.68
CA TRP A 477 -2.52 -11.71 -10.95
C TRP A 477 -3.85 -12.37 -11.30
N LYS A 478 -4.95 -11.64 -11.36
CA LYS A 478 -6.33 -12.16 -11.54
C LYS A 478 -6.70 -13.21 -10.47
N ALA A 479 -6.23 -13.01 -9.25
CA ALA A 479 -6.35 -13.93 -8.12
C ALA A 479 -7.47 -13.51 -7.12
N GLY A 480 -8.46 -12.76 -7.56
CA GLY A 480 -9.55 -12.22 -6.72
C GLY A 480 -10.36 -13.29 -5.98
N ALA A 481 -10.46 -14.51 -6.52
CA ALA A 481 -11.11 -15.65 -5.86
C ALA A 481 -10.50 -15.97 -4.48
N LEU A 482 -9.24 -15.62 -4.23
CA LEU A 482 -8.59 -15.80 -2.91
C LEU A 482 -9.27 -14.98 -1.80
N LEU A 483 -9.93 -13.88 -2.14
CA LEU A 483 -10.69 -13.05 -1.21
C LEU A 483 -11.97 -13.73 -0.70
N GLU A 484 -12.44 -14.79 -1.35
CA GLU A 484 -13.64 -15.54 -0.97
C GLU A 484 -13.37 -16.61 0.11
N LYS A 485 -12.10 -16.93 0.37
CA LYS A 485 -11.69 -17.95 1.32
C LYS A 485 -12.17 -17.65 2.74
N PRO A 486 -12.49 -18.69 3.55
CA PRO A 486 -12.79 -18.50 4.97
C PRO A 486 -11.68 -17.78 5.71
N TYR A 487 -12.03 -16.97 6.67
CA TYR A 487 -11.09 -16.40 7.63
C TYR A 487 -10.76 -17.42 8.71
N THR A 488 -9.47 -17.70 8.89
CA THR A 488 -8.98 -18.70 9.82
C THR A 488 -8.02 -18.14 10.87
N GLY A 489 -8.13 -18.65 12.09
CA GLY A 489 -7.26 -18.28 13.20
C GLY A 489 -6.50 -19.47 13.77
N LEU A 490 -5.84 -19.24 14.91
CA LEU A 490 -5.04 -20.24 15.61
C LEU A 490 -5.83 -21.53 15.92
N TYR A 491 -5.07 -22.62 16.12
CA TYR A 491 -5.64 -23.89 16.55
C TYR A 491 -5.99 -23.85 18.04
N VAL A 492 -7.18 -24.35 18.38
CA VAL A 492 -7.71 -24.48 19.75
C VAL A 492 -7.83 -25.97 20.06
N PRO A 493 -7.04 -26.51 21.02
CA PRO A 493 -7.02 -27.95 21.30
C PRO A 493 -8.33 -28.44 21.96
N ALA A 494 -8.97 -27.61 22.79
CA ALA A 494 -10.27 -27.91 23.36
C ALA A 494 -11.01 -26.64 23.79
N LYS A 495 -12.35 -26.63 23.63
CA LYS A 495 -13.20 -25.59 24.23
C LYS A 495 -13.05 -25.54 25.75
N GLY A 496 -13.02 -24.33 26.29
CA GLY A 496 -12.90 -24.08 27.73
C GLY A 496 -11.48 -24.21 28.28
N GLN A 497 -10.55 -24.79 27.53
CA GLN A 497 -9.15 -24.82 27.95
C GLN A 497 -8.58 -23.37 27.93
N VAL A 498 -7.91 -23.02 29.04
CA VAL A 498 -7.14 -21.77 29.10
C VAL A 498 -5.81 -21.99 28.42
N LEU A 499 -5.50 -21.12 27.45
CA LEU A 499 -4.25 -21.16 26.66
C LEU A 499 -3.33 -20.06 27.18
N ASP A 500 -2.04 -20.40 27.34
CA ASP A 500 -0.92 -19.51 27.54
C ASP A 500 -0.25 -19.34 26.16
N LEU A 501 -0.36 -18.14 25.57
CA LEU A 501 0.10 -17.87 24.20
C LEU A 501 1.54 -17.37 24.14
N ASN A 502 2.13 -16.98 25.28
CA ASN A 502 3.47 -16.39 25.34
C ASN A 502 4.42 -17.14 26.28
N GLU A 503 4.00 -18.26 26.86
CA GLU A 503 4.78 -19.14 27.74
C GLU A 503 5.30 -18.43 29.01
N ASP A 504 4.51 -17.49 29.57
CA ASP A 504 4.88 -16.82 30.83
C ASP A 504 4.27 -17.51 32.06
N GLY A 505 3.51 -18.60 31.86
CA GLY A 505 2.85 -19.37 32.90
C GLY A 505 1.49 -18.81 33.32
N ALA A 506 1.04 -17.70 32.75
CA ALA A 506 -0.29 -17.15 32.95
C ALA A 506 -1.20 -17.49 31.77
N GLY A 507 -2.49 -17.68 32.02
CA GLY A 507 -3.45 -17.93 30.96
C GLY A 507 -3.87 -16.62 30.26
N ASP A 508 -3.92 -16.62 28.93
CA ASP A 508 -4.28 -15.47 28.12
C ASP A 508 -5.70 -15.51 27.58
N VAL A 509 -6.13 -16.67 27.08
CA VAL A 509 -7.43 -16.81 26.42
C VAL A 509 -8.07 -18.17 26.66
N ALA A 510 -9.40 -18.21 26.71
CA ALA A 510 -10.20 -19.43 26.61
C ALA A 510 -11.35 -19.25 25.62
N PHE A 511 -11.56 -20.26 24.77
CA PHE A 511 -12.64 -20.26 23.77
C PHE A 511 -13.85 -21.02 24.34
N VAL A 512 -14.95 -20.31 24.53
CA VAL A 512 -16.11 -20.84 25.30
C VAL A 512 -17.43 -20.52 24.59
N ASP A 513 -18.44 -21.34 24.78
CA ASP A 513 -19.80 -21.07 24.31
C ASP A 513 -20.51 -20.02 25.19
N ALA A 514 -20.17 -19.98 26.49
CA ALA A 514 -20.63 -18.96 27.43
C ALA A 514 -19.52 -18.62 28.42
N ALA A 515 -19.44 -17.35 28.82
CA ALA A 515 -18.47 -16.94 29.83
C ALA A 515 -18.75 -17.64 31.16
N PRO A 516 -17.74 -18.22 31.84
CA PRO A 516 -17.95 -18.90 33.13
C PRO A 516 -18.34 -17.90 34.23
N ALA A 517 -19.10 -18.37 35.21
CA ALA A 517 -19.50 -17.54 36.34
C ALA A 517 -18.28 -17.08 37.17
N THR A 518 -17.29 -17.95 37.34
CA THR A 518 -16.00 -17.63 37.97
C THR A 518 -14.94 -17.52 36.89
N ARG A 519 -14.33 -16.34 36.76
CA ARG A 519 -13.32 -16.07 35.76
C ARG A 519 -11.92 -16.11 36.36
N VAL A 520 -10.98 -16.66 35.60
CA VAL A 520 -9.55 -16.55 35.91
C VAL A 520 -9.09 -15.12 35.59
N PRO A 521 -8.47 -14.43 36.54
CA PRO A 521 -7.94 -13.08 36.29
C PRO A 521 -6.94 -13.08 35.12
N GLY A 522 -7.02 -12.08 34.25
CA GLY A 522 -6.13 -11.95 33.07
C GLY A 522 -6.60 -12.74 31.85
N VAL A 523 -7.45 -13.74 31.99
CA VAL A 523 -7.91 -14.54 30.83
C VAL A 523 -9.02 -13.84 30.07
N TYR A 524 -8.84 -13.69 28.76
CA TYR A 524 -9.89 -13.25 27.85
C TYR A 524 -10.77 -14.43 27.46
N TYR A 525 -12.07 -14.35 27.72
CA TYR A 525 -13.03 -15.38 27.35
C TYR A 525 -13.65 -15.05 25.98
N PHE A 526 -13.12 -15.71 24.94
CA PHE A 526 -13.59 -15.54 23.57
C PHE A 526 -14.87 -16.35 23.35
N LEU A 527 -15.97 -15.66 23.02
CA LEU A 527 -17.28 -16.30 22.86
C LEU A 527 -17.43 -16.91 21.47
N LEU A 528 -17.63 -18.21 21.43
CA LEU A 528 -18.02 -18.97 20.26
C LEU A 528 -19.55 -18.95 20.15
N ASN A 529 -20.08 -18.45 19.03
CA ASN A 529 -21.55 -18.40 18.86
C ASN A 529 -22.07 -19.43 17.85
N GLY A 530 -21.19 -20.33 17.39
CA GLY A 530 -21.52 -21.39 16.42
C GLY A 530 -21.80 -20.92 14.98
N THR A 531 -21.87 -19.61 14.76
CA THR A 531 -22.16 -19.00 13.45
C THR A 531 -21.00 -18.16 12.93
N SER A 532 -20.84 -16.93 13.44
CA SER A 532 -19.75 -16.03 13.02
C SER A 532 -18.39 -16.43 13.62
N ALA A 533 -18.39 -17.04 14.81
CA ALA A 533 -17.20 -17.55 15.45
C ALA A 533 -17.41 -19.00 15.90
N LYS A 534 -16.61 -19.93 15.39
CA LYS A 534 -16.69 -21.37 15.68
C LYS A 534 -15.33 -22.04 15.53
N LEU A 535 -15.18 -23.24 16.09
CA LEU A 535 -14.03 -24.10 15.81
C LEU A 535 -14.35 -25.05 14.65
N SER A 536 -13.38 -25.34 13.80
CA SER A 536 -13.55 -26.16 12.61
C SER A 536 -14.01 -27.59 12.92
N GLY A 537 -13.60 -28.16 14.05
CA GLY A 537 -14.02 -29.50 14.56
C GLY A 537 -15.08 -29.44 15.66
N GLY A 538 -15.73 -28.29 15.91
CA GLY A 538 -16.77 -28.13 16.92
C GLY A 538 -16.23 -28.00 18.36
N ALA A 539 -15.66 -29.04 18.94
CA ALA A 539 -15.06 -29.02 20.28
C ALA A 539 -13.58 -28.60 20.29
N SER A 540 -12.91 -28.70 19.19
CA SER A 540 -11.52 -28.32 18.95
C SER A 540 -11.35 -27.88 17.48
N GLY A 541 -10.17 -27.41 17.08
CA GLY A 541 -9.85 -27.10 15.71
C GLY A 541 -9.47 -25.63 15.51
N ASN A 542 -9.25 -25.25 14.27
CA ASN A 542 -8.90 -23.88 13.94
C ASN A 542 -10.09 -22.95 14.14
N LEU A 543 -9.83 -21.76 14.67
CA LEU A 543 -10.85 -20.72 14.79
C LEU A 543 -11.30 -20.32 13.37
N ILE A 544 -12.60 -20.32 13.13
CA ILE A 544 -13.25 -19.78 11.93
C ILE A 544 -13.94 -18.48 12.34
N TRP A 545 -13.54 -17.38 11.69
CA TRP A 545 -14.10 -16.06 11.94
C TRP A 545 -15.02 -15.62 10.80
N MET A 546 -16.15 -14.98 11.11
CA MET A 546 -17.17 -14.51 10.17
C MET A 546 -17.64 -15.60 9.18
N GLY A 547 -17.67 -16.86 9.63
CA GLY A 547 -18.03 -18.01 8.79
C GLY A 547 -19.48 -18.04 8.30
N ASN A 548 -20.33 -17.15 8.83
CA ASN A 548 -21.73 -16.96 8.40
C ASN A 548 -21.89 -15.91 7.27
N VAL A 549 -20.83 -15.23 6.86
CA VAL A 549 -20.87 -14.21 5.80
C VAL A 549 -20.29 -14.77 4.52
N SER A 550 -21.10 -14.85 3.48
CA SER A 550 -20.63 -15.23 2.14
C SER A 550 -19.84 -14.10 1.52
N LYS A 551 -18.60 -14.36 1.17
CA LYS A 551 -17.72 -13.44 0.44
C LYS A 551 -17.79 -13.75 -1.05
N GLN A 552 -17.80 -12.72 -1.89
CA GLN A 552 -17.93 -12.83 -3.34
C GLN A 552 -17.02 -11.81 -4.04
N PHE A 553 -16.28 -12.29 -5.03
CA PHE A 553 -15.44 -11.45 -5.89
C PHE A 553 -15.63 -11.82 -7.38
N PRO A 554 -16.80 -11.56 -7.96
CA PRO A 554 -17.03 -11.77 -9.40
C PRO A 554 -16.14 -10.83 -10.23
N ASP A 555 -15.90 -11.19 -11.49
CA ASP A 555 -14.97 -10.49 -12.40
C ASP A 555 -15.19 -8.97 -12.50
N LYS A 556 -16.42 -8.48 -12.41
CA LYS A 556 -16.69 -7.05 -12.38
C LYS A 556 -15.96 -6.31 -11.26
N LYS A 557 -15.58 -6.98 -10.15
CA LYS A 557 -14.91 -6.38 -8.99
C LYS A 557 -13.41 -6.15 -9.20
N TYR A 558 -12.84 -6.58 -10.32
CA TYR A 558 -11.50 -6.13 -10.71
C TYR A 558 -11.44 -4.63 -11.01
N PHE A 559 -12.59 -4.02 -11.31
CA PHE A 559 -12.74 -2.57 -11.41
C PHE A 559 -13.91 -2.09 -10.57
N GLN A 560 -13.75 -0.91 -9.98
CA GLN A 560 -14.84 -0.28 -9.24
C GLN A 560 -15.78 0.46 -10.19
N PRO A 561 -17.06 0.63 -9.82
CA PRO A 561 -17.99 1.44 -10.58
C PRO A 561 -17.64 2.92 -10.50
N ILE A 562 -17.98 3.67 -11.55
CA ILE A 562 -17.99 5.13 -11.51
C ILE A 562 -19.18 5.56 -10.66
N PRO A 563 -19.03 6.56 -9.76
CA PRO A 563 -20.15 7.08 -8.99
C PRO A 563 -21.28 7.55 -9.92
N PRO A 564 -22.53 7.13 -9.72
CA PRO A 564 -23.62 7.46 -10.63
C PRO A 564 -23.81 8.96 -10.88
N GLN A 565 -23.53 9.80 -9.88
CA GLN A 565 -23.60 11.25 -10.00
C GLN A 565 -22.65 11.80 -11.09
N GLU A 566 -21.47 11.22 -11.25
CA GLU A 566 -20.50 11.64 -12.27
C GLU A 566 -20.99 11.33 -13.68
N ILE A 567 -21.73 10.24 -13.85
CA ILE A 567 -22.36 9.87 -15.13
C ILE A 567 -23.50 10.84 -15.46
N VAL A 568 -24.26 11.29 -14.45
CA VAL A 568 -25.30 12.33 -14.63
C VAL A 568 -24.67 13.67 -15.06
N LEU A 569 -23.53 14.04 -14.47
CA LEU A 569 -22.82 15.27 -14.82
C LEU A 569 -22.15 15.21 -16.20
N ASN A 570 -21.65 14.05 -16.61
CA ASN A 570 -21.05 13.83 -17.92
C ASN A 570 -21.70 12.63 -18.61
N PRO A 571 -22.69 12.84 -19.48
CA PRO A 571 -23.41 11.75 -20.18
C PRO A 571 -22.54 10.90 -21.12
N ASN A 572 -21.32 11.35 -21.47
CA ASN A 572 -20.39 10.58 -22.27
C ASN A 572 -19.63 9.52 -21.45
N LEU A 573 -19.69 9.57 -20.12
CA LEU A 573 -19.19 8.52 -19.24
C LEU A 573 -20.16 7.32 -19.26
N LYS A 574 -19.63 6.17 -19.65
CA LYS A 574 -20.33 4.90 -19.48
C LYS A 574 -19.88 4.23 -18.18
N GLN A 575 -20.81 3.55 -17.52
CA GLN A 575 -20.49 2.78 -16.32
C GLN A 575 -19.42 1.73 -16.60
N THR A 576 -18.68 1.35 -15.56
CA THR A 576 -17.77 0.21 -15.62
C THR A 576 -18.56 -1.07 -15.91
N PRO A 577 -18.12 -1.93 -16.85
CA PRO A 577 -18.85 -3.13 -17.24
C PRO A 577 -19.25 -4.00 -16.04
N GLY A 578 -20.50 -4.45 -16.02
CA GLY A 578 -21.10 -5.26 -14.95
C GLY A 578 -21.59 -4.48 -13.72
N TRP A 579 -21.53 -3.12 -13.76
CA TRP A 579 -22.03 -2.23 -12.70
C TRP A 579 -23.18 -1.30 -13.18
N GLU A 580 -23.74 -1.56 -14.35
CA GLU A 580 -24.85 -0.80 -14.95
C GLU A 580 -26.13 -0.83 -14.09
#